data_07ec0b8d325d266f50e6f886e8816c13
#
_entry.id   07ec0b8d325d266f50e6f886e8816c13
#
_cell.length_a   1.000
_cell.length_b   1.000
_cell.length_c   1.000
_cell.angle_alpha   90.00
_cell.angle_beta   90.00
_cell.angle_gamma   90.00
#
_symmetry.space_group_name_H-M   'P 1'
#
loop_
_entity.id
_entity.type
_entity.pdbx_description
1 polymer ?
#
loop_
_entity_poly.entity_id
_entity_poly.type
_entity_poly.pdbx_seq_one_letter_code
_entity_poly.pdbx_strand_id
1 'polypeptide(L)'
;MEKLGVAVCGLGWWGKIIVPLIKGSSKLRVVRTVDPDPAAGAFAEKEKLPFTQQFEHALKDPQVQGVVLCTPHTLHTEQIVRAASAKKHVFCEKPLSLSRADVLRAVETCNRSKVALAVGHEKRFEPPIQELMRMAKSGELGTLLQIEANFVQDKFLSLPADNWRLSAKEAPAGPMTATGIHLLDLSVGLLGPAQRVFASVRQLGSQLTNGDTLGILVSHKSGSNSLISAILATPFDGRLALYGNKGWAEVRDKAHPEAPKGWSLTVNIRGSDKKMHEFPPAKAVLANLEAFADAALGRAPYPVPQEQMIANVSALEAIFRSAASGKVESVEN
;
A
#
# COMPACT_ATOMS: atom_id res chain seq x y z
N MET A 1 -17.23 22.32 2.65
CA MET A 1 -17.34 21.10 3.47
C MET A 1 -16.23 21.11 4.52
N GLU A 2 -16.49 20.56 5.70
CA GLU A 2 -15.48 20.42 6.74
C GLU A 2 -14.32 19.54 6.26
N LYS A 3 -13.07 19.95 6.53
CA LYS A 3 -11.86 19.19 6.24
C LYS A 3 -11.39 18.46 7.48
N LEU A 4 -11.04 17.19 7.33
CA LEU A 4 -10.41 16.42 8.39
C LEU A 4 -9.03 17.01 8.71
N GLY A 5 -8.79 17.43 9.95
CA GLY A 5 -7.50 17.90 10.45
C GLY A 5 -6.58 16.73 10.75
N VAL A 6 -5.43 16.63 10.10
CA VAL A 6 -4.49 15.53 10.30
C VAL A 6 -3.10 15.99 10.71
N ALA A 7 -2.41 15.15 11.48
CA ALA A 7 -0.97 15.23 11.66
C ALA A 7 -0.28 14.26 10.70
N VAL A 8 0.75 14.73 9.99
CA VAL A 8 1.60 13.86 9.16
C VAL A 8 2.84 13.49 9.97
N CYS A 9 3.04 12.18 10.18
CA CYS A 9 4.10 11.62 11.00
C CYS A 9 5.10 10.85 10.14
N GLY A 10 6.38 11.23 10.23
CA GLY A 10 7.44 10.77 9.34
C GLY A 10 7.59 11.71 8.13
N LEU A 11 8.59 12.60 8.19
CA LEU A 11 8.92 13.57 7.14
C LEU A 11 10.13 13.13 6.29
N GLY A 12 10.29 11.81 6.15
CA GLY A 12 11.18 11.23 5.17
C GLY A 12 10.72 11.49 3.74
N TRP A 13 11.29 10.77 2.77
CA TRP A 13 10.92 10.94 1.36
C TRP A 13 9.39 10.93 1.12
N TRP A 14 8.67 9.92 1.65
CA TRP A 14 7.23 9.78 1.38
C TRP A 14 6.38 10.84 2.09
N GLY A 15 6.67 11.16 3.34
CA GLY A 15 5.95 12.23 4.06
C GLY A 15 6.07 13.59 3.39
N LYS A 16 7.22 13.87 2.77
CA LYS A 16 7.44 15.10 1.97
C LYS A 16 6.61 15.13 0.68
N ILE A 17 6.18 13.99 0.17
CA ILE A 17 5.21 13.88 -0.95
C ILE A 17 3.78 14.04 -0.44
N ILE A 18 3.44 13.41 0.68
CA ILE A 18 2.09 13.40 1.26
C ILE A 18 1.64 14.82 1.71
N VAL A 19 2.52 15.59 2.34
CA VAL A 19 2.17 16.93 2.85
C VAL A 19 1.62 17.86 1.75
N PRO A 20 2.29 18.07 0.61
CA PRO A 20 1.75 18.88 -0.48
C PRO A 20 0.45 18.33 -1.08
N LEU A 21 0.30 17.01 -1.16
CA LEU A 21 -0.94 16.38 -1.64
C LEU A 21 -2.11 16.73 -0.73
N ILE A 22 -1.95 16.61 0.60
CA ILE A 22 -2.99 16.97 1.56
C ILE A 22 -3.30 18.47 1.51
N LYS A 23 -2.31 19.35 1.34
CA LYS A 23 -2.53 20.80 1.19
C LYS A 23 -3.41 21.13 -0.02
N GLY A 24 -3.31 20.35 -1.09
CA GLY A 24 -4.16 20.45 -2.28
C GLY A 24 -5.53 19.78 -2.15
N SER A 25 -5.84 19.10 -1.05
CA SER A 25 -7.09 18.37 -0.85
C SER A 25 -8.26 19.28 -0.53
N SER A 26 -9.45 18.90 -1.02
CA SER A 26 -10.72 19.51 -0.62
C SER A 26 -11.26 18.93 0.71
N LYS A 27 -10.75 17.75 1.16
CA LYS A 27 -11.29 16.99 2.29
C LYS A 27 -10.36 16.90 3.50
N LEU A 28 -9.07 17.23 3.32
CA LEU A 28 -8.06 17.17 4.38
C LEU A 28 -7.36 18.52 4.56
N ARG A 29 -6.82 18.74 5.76
CA ARG A 29 -5.85 19.80 6.05
C ARG A 29 -4.75 19.28 6.96
N VAL A 30 -3.50 19.67 6.72
CA VAL A 30 -2.39 19.39 7.64
C VAL A 30 -2.47 20.38 8.80
N VAL A 31 -2.57 19.86 10.02
CA VAL A 31 -2.57 20.63 11.27
C VAL A 31 -1.17 20.72 11.83
N ARG A 32 -0.44 19.60 11.75
CA ARG A 32 0.89 19.45 12.36
C ARG A 32 1.71 18.43 11.60
N THR A 33 3.02 18.60 11.65
CA THR A 33 4.00 17.62 11.18
C THR A 33 4.80 17.08 12.35
N VAL A 34 5.16 15.80 12.29
CA VAL A 34 5.89 15.08 13.35
C VAL A 34 7.04 14.30 12.75
N ASP A 35 8.25 14.51 13.26
CA ASP A 35 9.41 13.68 12.92
C ASP A 35 10.42 13.75 14.08
N PRO A 36 11.01 12.63 14.55
CA PRO A 36 12.02 12.66 15.61
C PRO A 36 13.32 13.38 15.21
N ASP A 37 13.63 13.44 13.92
CA ASP A 37 14.77 14.19 13.40
C ASP A 37 14.50 15.71 13.40
N PRO A 38 15.23 16.51 14.18
CA PRO A 38 15.05 17.95 14.19
C PRO A 38 15.32 18.60 12.82
N ALA A 39 16.14 17.99 11.96
CA ALA A 39 16.42 18.51 10.62
C ALA A 39 15.17 18.50 9.71
N ALA A 40 14.18 17.66 10.01
CA ALA A 40 12.90 17.66 9.31
C ALA A 40 12.08 18.95 9.54
N GLY A 41 12.40 19.72 10.60
CA GLY A 41 11.78 21.02 10.89
C GLY A 41 11.94 22.02 9.76
N ALA A 42 13.06 22.02 9.04
CA ALA A 42 13.29 22.91 7.91
C ALA A 42 12.26 22.69 6.77
N PHE A 43 11.84 21.44 6.53
CA PHE A 43 10.77 21.16 5.58
C PHE A 43 9.41 21.70 6.08
N ALA A 44 9.12 21.51 7.35
CA ALA A 44 7.86 21.99 7.95
C ALA A 44 7.78 23.53 7.88
N GLU A 45 8.88 24.24 8.17
CA GLU A 45 8.99 25.69 8.06
C GLU A 45 8.75 26.18 6.61
N LYS A 46 9.40 25.53 5.63
CA LYS A 46 9.17 25.80 4.21
C LYS A 46 7.71 25.64 3.82
N GLU A 47 7.05 24.61 4.36
CA GLU A 47 5.63 24.34 4.13
C GLU A 47 4.69 25.21 4.99
N LYS A 48 5.23 26.05 5.89
CA LYS A 48 4.49 26.91 6.85
C LYS A 48 3.56 26.09 7.75
N LEU A 49 4.06 24.97 8.28
CA LEU A 49 3.34 24.04 9.14
C LEU A 49 3.97 23.94 10.52
N PRO A 50 3.19 23.80 11.60
CA PRO A 50 3.69 23.47 12.91
C PRO A 50 4.46 22.14 12.92
N PHE A 51 5.61 22.12 13.59
CA PHE A 51 6.48 20.96 13.71
C PHE A 51 6.66 20.53 15.16
N THR A 52 6.81 19.25 15.39
CA THR A 52 7.22 18.68 16.68
C THR A 52 7.98 17.37 16.48
N GLN A 53 8.93 17.09 17.38
CA GLN A 53 9.64 15.82 17.41
C GLN A 53 8.87 14.71 18.16
N GLN A 54 7.80 15.07 18.88
CA GLN A 54 7.08 14.15 19.77
C GLN A 54 5.70 13.80 19.19
N PHE A 55 5.46 12.51 18.98
CA PHE A 55 4.18 12.00 18.50
C PHE A 55 3.01 12.35 19.44
N GLU A 56 3.27 12.35 20.76
CA GLU A 56 2.29 12.72 21.79
C GLU A 56 1.70 14.11 21.62
N HIS A 57 2.49 15.06 21.11
CA HIS A 57 1.99 16.42 20.87
C HIS A 57 0.91 16.42 19.78
N ALA A 58 1.01 15.54 18.78
CA ALA A 58 -0.04 15.38 17.78
C ALA A 58 -1.28 14.70 18.38
N LEU A 59 -1.10 13.70 19.25
CA LEU A 59 -2.21 12.98 19.89
C LEU A 59 -3.01 13.86 20.85
N LYS A 60 -2.36 14.78 21.54
CA LYS A 60 -2.98 15.71 22.51
C LYS A 60 -3.58 16.95 21.85
N ASP A 61 -3.23 17.26 20.61
CA ASP A 61 -3.73 18.44 19.92
C ASP A 61 -5.22 18.23 19.55
N PRO A 62 -6.15 19.09 20.03
CA PRO A 62 -7.57 18.96 19.74
C PRO A 62 -7.92 19.26 18.27
N GLN A 63 -7.07 19.97 17.52
CA GLN A 63 -7.26 20.23 16.12
C GLN A 63 -6.87 19.03 15.23
N VAL A 64 -6.10 18.08 15.75
CA VAL A 64 -5.73 16.83 15.09
C VAL A 64 -6.85 15.82 15.32
N GLN A 65 -7.61 15.53 14.27
CA GLN A 65 -8.68 14.52 14.26
C GLN A 65 -8.17 13.14 13.81
N GLY A 66 -7.10 13.11 13.01
CA GLY A 66 -6.47 11.89 12.53
C GLY A 66 -4.96 12.03 12.34
N VAL A 67 -4.30 10.91 12.16
CA VAL A 67 -2.86 10.84 11.83
C VAL A 67 -2.64 10.16 10.50
N VAL A 68 -1.63 10.60 9.76
CA VAL A 68 -1.12 9.97 8.54
C VAL A 68 0.30 9.50 8.85
N LEU A 69 0.49 8.19 8.95
CA LEU A 69 1.74 7.55 9.34
C LEU A 69 2.57 7.20 8.11
N CYS A 70 3.72 7.86 7.96
CA CYS A 70 4.72 7.65 6.90
C CYS A 70 6.07 7.22 7.51
N THR A 71 6.03 6.56 8.65
CA THR A 71 7.17 6.14 9.47
C THR A 71 7.75 4.80 9.00
N PRO A 72 8.88 4.32 9.54
CA PRO A 72 9.36 2.95 9.33
C PRO A 72 8.33 1.88 9.74
N HIS A 73 8.34 0.76 9.03
CA HIS A 73 7.32 -0.28 9.14
C HIS A 73 7.16 -0.85 10.54
N THR A 74 8.24 -1.01 11.28
CA THR A 74 8.23 -1.55 12.66
C THR A 74 7.52 -0.65 13.65
N LEU A 75 7.31 0.63 13.33
CA LEU A 75 6.63 1.58 14.21
C LEU A 75 5.10 1.63 13.98
N HIS A 76 4.62 1.12 12.85
CA HIS A 76 3.23 1.30 12.42
C HIS A 76 2.23 0.81 13.47
N THR A 77 2.34 -0.44 13.90
CA THR A 77 1.39 -1.06 14.82
C THR A 77 1.25 -0.27 16.12
N GLU A 78 2.36 0.09 16.76
CA GLU A 78 2.34 0.83 18.01
C GLU A 78 1.78 2.24 17.84
N GLN A 79 2.13 2.92 16.75
CA GLN A 79 1.60 4.24 16.45
C GLN A 79 0.09 4.20 16.14
N ILE A 80 -0.40 3.17 15.43
CA ILE A 80 -1.83 2.94 15.19
C ILE A 80 -2.55 2.76 16.52
N VAL A 81 -2.05 1.87 17.39
CA VAL A 81 -2.66 1.59 18.70
C VAL A 81 -2.73 2.84 19.58
N ARG A 82 -1.64 3.62 19.64
CA ARG A 82 -1.59 4.88 20.43
C ARG A 82 -2.54 5.93 19.86
N ALA A 83 -2.57 6.11 18.54
CA ALA A 83 -3.46 7.07 17.89
C ALA A 83 -4.93 6.69 18.12
N ALA A 84 -5.29 5.42 17.86
CA ALA A 84 -6.64 4.92 18.09
C ALA A 84 -7.09 5.05 19.55
N SER A 85 -6.22 4.75 20.51
CA SER A 85 -6.49 4.93 21.95
C SER A 85 -6.73 6.39 22.32
N ALA A 86 -6.06 7.33 21.62
CA ALA A 86 -6.28 8.76 21.74
C ALA A 86 -7.47 9.27 20.91
N LYS A 87 -8.31 8.36 20.37
CA LYS A 87 -9.48 8.67 19.52
C LYS A 87 -9.14 9.42 18.23
N LYS A 88 -7.94 9.22 17.69
CA LYS A 88 -7.54 9.78 16.41
C LYS A 88 -7.77 8.73 15.31
N HIS A 89 -8.38 9.14 14.20
CA HIS A 89 -8.47 8.30 12.99
C HIS A 89 -7.09 8.04 12.42
N VAL A 90 -6.88 6.91 11.76
CA VAL A 90 -5.55 6.51 11.29
C VAL A 90 -5.55 6.20 9.81
N PHE A 91 -4.70 6.88 9.07
CA PHE A 91 -4.18 6.43 7.78
C PHE A 91 -2.74 5.97 7.99
N CYS A 92 -2.44 4.73 7.64
CA CYS A 92 -1.09 4.19 7.77
C CYS A 92 -0.54 3.78 6.41
N GLU A 93 0.69 4.19 6.10
CA GLU A 93 1.39 3.69 4.93
C GLU A 93 1.59 2.17 4.97
N LYS A 94 1.77 1.61 3.81
CA LYS A 94 1.99 0.17 3.63
C LYS A 94 3.47 -0.21 3.94
N PRO A 95 3.67 -1.45 4.40
CA PRO A 95 2.68 -2.40 4.90
C PRO A 95 2.03 -1.90 6.19
N LEU A 96 0.75 -2.22 6.40
CA LEU A 96 0.04 -1.80 7.61
C LEU A 96 0.69 -2.34 8.88
N SER A 97 1.26 -3.54 8.80
CA SER A 97 2.01 -4.22 9.84
C SER A 97 2.92 -5.28 9.19
N LEU A 98 3.85 -5.84 9.97
CA LEU A 98 4.75 -6.91 9.53
C LEU A 98 4.32 -8.31 9.99
N SER A 99 3.37 -8.41 10.94
CA SER A 99 2.84 -9.67 11.45
C SER A 99 1.33 -9.68 11.55
N ARG A 100 0.74 -10.87 11.46
CA ARG A 100 -0.70 -11.08 11.65
C ARG A 100 -1.16 -10.67 13.05
N ALA A 101 -0.42 -11.04 14.07
CA ALA A 101 -0.77 -10.67 15.46
C ALA A 101 -0.85 -9.15 15.62
N ASP A 102 0.06 -8.41 15.03
CA ASP A 102 0.11 -6.96 15.10
C ASP A 102 -1.01 -6.28 14.31
N VAL A 103 -1.35 -6.76 13.12
CA VAL A 103 -2.47 -6.18 12.36
C VAL A 103 -3.80 -6.44 13.06
N LEU A 104 -3.99 -7.60 13.69
CA LEU A 104 -5.19 -7.88 14.49
C LEU A 104 -5.30 -6.91 15.66
N ARG A 105 -4.21 -6.70 16.40
CA ARG A 105 -4.14 -5.73 17.53
C ARG A 105 -4.49 -4.31 17.07
N ALA A 106 -3.96 -3.89 15.92
CA ALA A 106 -4.22 -2.58 15.35
C ALA A 106 -5.70 -2.41 14.96
N VAL A 107 -6.25 -3.36 14.20
CA VAL A 107 -7.66 -3.36 13.75
C VAL A 107 -8.61 -3.39 14.93
N GLU A 108 -8.39 -4.29 15.89
CA GLU A 108 -9.23 -4.40 17.10
C GLU A 108 -9.22 -3.11 17.91
N THR A 109 -8.05 -2.48 18.07
CA THR A 109 -7.96 -1.22 18.82
C THR A 109 -8.70 -0.09 18.10
N CYS A 110 -8.61 0.00 16.77
CA CYS A 110 -9.37 0.98 15.99
C CYS A 110 -10.89 0.74 16.13
N ASN A 111 -11.35 -0.52 16.06
CA ASN A 111 -12.75 -0.89 16.23
C ASN A 111 -13.28 -0.55 17.62
N ARG A 112 -12.57 -0.95 18.66
CA ARG A 112 -12.91 -0.64 20.05
C ARG A 112 -12.93 0.88 20.32
N SER A 113 -12.05 1.62 19.66
CA SER A 113 -11.99 3.08 19.76
C SER A 113 -13.00 3.80 18.88
N LYS A 114 -13.67 3.09 17.96
CA LYS A 114 -14.60 3.63 16.95
C LYS A 114 -13.94 4.68 16.04
N VAL A 115 -12.70 4.43 15.63
CA VAL A 115 -11.96 5.29 14.70
C VAL A 115 -11.75 4.58 13.36
N ALA A 116 -11.73 5.35 12.28
CA ALA A 116 -11.43 4.85 10.95
C ALA A 116 -9.96 4.43 10.86
N LEU A 117 -9.70 3.27 10.24
CA LEU A 117 -8.38 2.80 9.83
C LEU A 117 -8.34 2.69 8.31
N ALA A 118 -7.32 3.27 7.70
CA ALA A 118 -7.05 3.21 6.27
C ALA A 118 -5.59 2.84 6.02
N VAL A 119 -5.29 2.32 4.83
CA VAL A 119 -3.94 1.86 4.46
C VAL A 119 -3.48 2.43 3.12
N GLY A 120 -2.18 2.71 2.99
CA GLY A 120 -1.56 3.33 1.81
C GLY A 120 -1.46 2.39 0.60
N HIS A 121 -2.54 1.74 0.20
CA HIS A 121 -2.63 0.93 -1.03
C HIS A 121 -3.24 1.75 -2.18
N GLU A 122 -2.50 2.76 -2.64
CA GLU A 122 -2.94 3.73 -3.64
C GLU A 122 -3.29 3.10 -4.99
N LYS A 123 -2.68 1.96 -5.37
CA LYS A 123 -3.00 1.28 -6.63
C LYS A 123 -4.46 0.89 -6.76
N ARG A 124 -5.17 0.65 -5.65
CA ARG A 124 -6.63 0.41 -5.67
C ARG A 124 -7.44 1.62 -6.14
N PHE A 125 -6.85 2.81 -6.15
CA PHE A 125 -7.47 4.07 -6.56
C PHE A 125 -7.03 4.53 -7.96
N GLU A 126 -6.22 3.75 -8.65
CA GLU A 126 -5.90 3.98 -10.05
C GLU A 126 -7.13 3.65 -10.93
N PRO A 127 -7.55 4.55 -11.85
CA PRO A 127 -8.76 4.35 -12.63
C PRO A 127 -8.83 3.02 -13.40
N PRO A 128 -7.77 2.52 -14.05
CA PRO A 128 -7.82 1.22 -14.73
C PRO A 128 -7.91 0.05 -13.76
N ILE A 129 -7.37 0.16 -12.54
CA ILE A 129 -7.52 -0.87 -11.51
C ILE A 129 -8.97 -0.90 -10.98
N GLN A 130 -9.60 0.26 -10.81
CA GLN A 130 -11.02 0.33 -10.44
C GLN A 130 -11.91 -0.30 -11.51
N GLU A 131 -11.60 -0.06 -12.78
CA GLU A 131 -12.32 -0.71 -13.90
C GLU A 131 -12.08 -2.22 -13.90
N LEU A 132 -10.85 -2.68 -13.68
CA LEU A 132 -10.53 -4.10 -13.57
C LEU A 132 -11.30 -4.77 -12.41
N MET A 133 -11.40 -4.10 -11.25
CA MET A 133 -12.19 -4.57 -10.11
C MET A 133 -13.68 -4.62 -10.43
N ARG A 134 -14.20 -3.64 -11.18
CA ARG A 134 -15.59 -3.64 -11.67
C ARG A 134 -15.84 -4.83 -12.59
N MET A 135 -14.97 -5.09 -13.57
CA MET A 135 -15.08 -6.22 -14.50
C MET A 135 -15.04 -7.57 -13.78
N ALA A 136 -14.15 -7.71 -12.79
CA ALA A 136 -14.09 -8.90 -11.95
C ALA A 136 -15.41 -9.13 -11.19
N LYS A 137 -15.93 -8.08 -10.56
CA LYS A 137 -17.16 -8.12 -9.76
C LYS A 137 -18.42 -8.35 -10.62
N SER A 138 -18.48 -7.79 -11.81
CA SER A 138 -19.62 -7.97 -12.73
C SER A 138 -19.66 -9.34 -13.40
N GLY A 139 -18.56 -10.13 -13.31
CA GLY A 139 -18.45 -11.44 -13.96
C GLY A 139 -18.16 -11.37 -15.46
N GLU A 140 -17.76 -10.21 -15.99
CA GLU A 140 -17.38 -10.06 -17.41
C GLU A 140 -16.24 -11.00 -17.81
N LEU A 141 -15.27 -11.20 -16.90
CA LEU A 141 -14.15 -12.12 -17.10
C LEU A 141 -14.53 -13.59 -16.79
N GLY A 142 -15.73 -13.85 -16.26
CA GLY A 142 -16.17 -15.16 -15.81
C GLY A 142 -15.50 -15.57 -14.49
N THR A 143 -15.26 -16.88 -14.31
CA THR A 143 -14.52 -17.41 -13.16
C THR A 143 -13.07 -16.93 -13.26
N LEU A 144 -12.57 -16.24 -12.22
CA LEU A 144 -11.21 -15.74 -12.17
C LEU A 144 -10.23 -16.89 -11.92
N LEU A 145 -9.19 -16.98 -12.73
CA LEU A 145 -8.26 -18.10 -12.74
C LEU A 145 -6.91 -17.73 -12.16
N GLN A 146 -6.34 -16.62 -12.64
CA GLN A 146 -4.95 -16.25 -12.32
C GLN A 146 -4.69 -14.76 -12.43
N ILE A 147 -3.78 -14.25 -11.60
CA ILE A 147 -3.13 -12.96 -11.78
C ILE A 147 -1.65 -13.19 -12.13
N GLU A 148 -1.15 -12.41 -13.09
CA GLU A 148 0.28 -12.22 -13.33
C GLU A 148 0.60 -10.74 -13.15
N ALA A 149 1.55 -10.41 -12.26
CA ALA A 149 1.87 -9.03 -11.98
C ALA A 149 3.36 -8.82 -11.72
N ASN A 150 3.86 -7.70 -12.21
CA ASN A 150 5.21 -7.23 -11.90
C ASN A 150 5.21 -5.75 -11.53
N PHE A 151 6.11 -5.40 -10.61
CA PHE A 151 6.44 -4.02 -10.30
C PHE A 151 7.95 -3.93 -10.07
N VAL A 152 8.65 -3.37 -11.03
CA VAL A 152 10.11 -3.26 -11.02
C VAL A 152 10.54 -1.79 -11.05
N GLN A 153 11.66 -1.47 -10.40
CA GLN A 153 12.23 -0.12 -10.35
C GLN A 153 13.68 -0.16 -9.88
N ASP A 154 14.43 0.92 -10.08
CA ASP A 154 15.83 1.07 -9.67
C ASP A 154 16.07 2.21 -8.67
N LYS A 155 15.02 2.86 -8.18
CA LYS A 155 15.13 4.04 -7.29
C LYS A 155 15.88 3.76 -5.99
N PHE A 156 15.85 2.53 -5.49
CA PHE A 156 16.53 2.17 -4.25
C PHE A 156 18.05 2.10 -4.40
N LEU A 157 18.57 1.99 -5.62
CA LEU A 157 20.00 2.02 -5.88
C LEU A 157 20.65 3.36 -5.51
N SER A 158 19.88 4.43 -5.45
CA SER A 158 20.35 5.78 -5.06
C SER A 158 20.15 6.10 -3.58
N LEU A 159 19.59 5.20 -2.78
CA LEU A 159 19.39 5.44 -1.35
C LEU A 159 20.72 5.37 -0.59
N PRO A 160 20.94 6.22 0.44
CA PRO A 160 22.07 6.08 1.34
C PRO A 160 22.10 4.69 1.99
N ALA A 161 23.29 4.15 2.24
CA ALA A 161 23.47 2.78 2.73
C ALA A 161 22.85 2.54 4.12
N ASP A 162 22.67 3.58 4.93
CA ASP A 162 22.03 3.56 6.25
C ASP A 162 20.52 3.75 6.20
N ASN A 163 19.92 3.84 5.00
CA ASN A 163 18.49 4.03 4.87
C ASN A 163 17.75 2.78 5.39
N TRP A 164 16.79 2.99 6.27
CA TRP A 164 16.01 1.91 6.91
C TRP A 164 15.32 0.96 5.91
N ARG A 165 15.01 1.44 4.69
CA ARG A 165 14.43 0.60 3.63
C ARG A 165 15.38 -0.49 3.12
N LEU A 166 16.66 -0.36 3.40
CA LEU A 166 17.69 -1.36 3.05
C LEU A 166 17.95 -2.34 4.20
N SER A 167 17.35 -2.12 5.36
CA SER A 167 17.48 -2.98 6.53
C SER A 167 16.55 -4.18 6.45
N ALA A 168 17.07 -5.39 6.59
CA ALA A 168 16.25 -6.60 6.68
C ALA A 168 15.32 -6.61 7.90
N LYS A 169 15.64 -5.87 8.97
CA LYS A 169 14.80 -5.71 10.16
C LYS A 169 13.62 -4.79 9.91
N GLU A 170 13.85 -3.62 9.31
CA GLU A 170 12.82 -2.60 9.09
C GLU A 170 11.98 -2.90 7.84
N ALA A 171 12.60 -3.45 6.80
CA ALA A 171 12.00 -3.76 5.52
C ALA A 171 12.40 -5.18 5.06
N PRO A 172 11.91 -6.24 5.73
CA PRO A 172 12.23 -7.61 5.36
C PRO A 172 11.78 -7.92 3.93
N ALA A 173 12.55 -8.76 3.24
CA ALA A 173 12.32 -9.10 1.83
C ALA A 173 12.14 -7.83 0.97
N GLY A 174 13.16 -6.97 0.92
CA GLY A 174 13.14 -5.61 0.36
C GLY A 174 12.19 -5.36 -0.81
N PRO A 175 12.27 -6.14 -1.93
CA PRO A 175 11.33 -5.98 -3.04
C PRO A 175 9.86 -6.20 -2.64
N MET A 176 9.59 -7.07 -1.63
CA MET A 176 8.23 -7.31 -1.16
C MET A 176 7.63 -6.09 -0.47
N THR A 177 8.33 -5.53 0.52
CA THR A 177 7.85 -4.38 1.28
C THR A 177 7.89 -3.08 0.47
N ALA A 178 8.77 -3.00 -0.53
CA ALA A 178 8.86 -1.84 -1.43
C ALA A 178 7.71 -1.78 -2.44
N THR A 179 7.56 -2.81 -3.27
CA THR A 179 6.67 -2.81 -4.45
C THR A 179 5.75 -4.02 -4.52
N GLY A 180 6.21 -5.21 -4.17
CA GLY A 180 5.43 -6.46 -4.22
C GLY A 180 4.16 -6.42 -3.38
N ILE A 181 4.15 -5.69 -2.28
CA ILE A 181 3.01 -5.53 -1.37
C ILE A 181 1.77 -4.93 -2.06
N HIS A 182 1.96 -4.03 -3.03
CA HIS A 182 0.86 -3.45 -3.80
C HIS A 182 0.20 -4.50 -4.71
N LEU A 183 1.01 -5.40 -5.28
CA LEU A 183 0.53 -6.47 -6.15
C LEU A 183 -0.16 -7.58 -5.34
N LEU A 184 0.37 -7.89 -4.15
CA LEU A 184 -0.27 -8.80 -3.21
C LEU A 184 -1.63 -8.26 -2.74
N ASP A 185 -1.71 -6.96 -2.44
CA ASP A 185 -2.95 -6.30 -2.05
C ASP A 185 -4.02 -6.39 -3.15
N LEU A 186 -3.66 -6.13 -4.41
CA LEU A 186 -4.56 -6.27 -5.55
C LEU A 186 -4.99 -7.74 -5.75
N SER A 187 -4.07 -8.69 -5.55
CA SER A 187 -4.37 -10.12 -5.65
C SER A 187 -5.37 -10.56 -4.58
N VAL A 188 -5.16 -10.15 -3.32
CA VAL A 188 -6.11 -10.41 -2.22
C VAL A 188 -7.46 -9.75 -2.50
N GLY A 189 -7.48 -8.53 -3.01
CA GLY A 189 -8.70 -7.80 -3.34
C GLY A 189 -9.52 -8.42 -4.47
N LEU A 190 -8.86 -9.04 -5.46
CA LEU A 190 -9.48 -9.61 -6.66
C LEU A 190 -9.80 -11.11 -6.51
N LEU A 191 -8.89 -11.89 -5.91
CA LEU A 191 -8.98 -13.35 -5.85
C LEU A 191 -9.33 -13.89 -4.45
N GLY A 192 -9.42 -12.99 -3.45
CA GLY A 192 -9.66 -13.37 -2.06
C GLY A 192 -8.41 -13.75 -1.28
N PRO A 193 -8.56 -14.20 -0.02
CA PRO A 193 -7.45 -14.50 0.88
C PRO A 193 -6.52 -15.58 0.31
N ALA A 194 -5.20 -15.41 0.56
CA ALA A 194 -4.21 -16.42 0.25
C ALA A 194 -4.37 -17.64 1.17
N GLN A 195 -4.11 -18.82 0.66
CA GLN A 195 -4.10 -20.09 1.39
C GLN A 195 -2.67 -20.59 1.63
N ARG A 196 -1.83 -20.50 0.60
CA ARG A 196 -0.41 -20.92 0.64
C ARG A 196 0.42 -19.99 -0.23
N VAL A 197 1.70 -19.83 0.12
CA VAL A 197 2.65 -19.03 -0.64
C VAL A 197 3.97 -19.78 -0.81
N PHE A 198 4.62 -19.56 -1.95
CA PHE A 198 6.05 -19.85 -2.15
C PHE A 198 6.72 -18.58 -2.61
N ALA A 199 7.80 -18.18 -1.94
CA ALA A 199 8.55 -16.97 -2.25
C ALA A 199 10.05 -17.22 -2.32
N SER A 200 10.70 -16.60 -3.29
CA SER A 200 12.16 -16.58 -3.43
C SER A 200 12.63 -15.13 -3.48
N VAL A 201 13.47 -14.75 -2.52
CA VAL A 201 14.14 -13.44 -2.48
C VAL A 201 15.64 -13.66 -2.69
N ARG A 202 16.25 -12.87 -3.58
CA ARG A 202 17.68 -12.94 -3.90
C ARG A 202 18.26 -11.53 -3.99
N GLN A 203 19.56 -11.45 -3.77
CA GLN A 203 20.39 -10.29 -4.08
C GLN A 203 21.26 -10.67 -5.27
N LEU A 204 20.96 -10.17 -6.46
CA LEU A 204 21.60 -10.58 -7.70
C LEU A 204 22.28 -9.44 -8.44
N GLY A 205 21.65 -8.28 -8.51
CA GLY A 205 22.05 -7.17 -9.37
C GLY A 205 22.41 -5.88 -8.63
N SER A 206 22.45 -5.88 -7.30
CA SER A 206 22.69 -4.68 -6.50
C SER A 206 23.37 -4.98 -5.16
N GLN A 207 23.63 -3.91 -4.37
CA GLN A 207 24.13 -4.00 -2.99
C GLN A 207 22.99 -3.94 -1.94
N LEU A 208 21.74 -4.15 -2.34
CA LEU A 208 20.57 -4.11 -1.45
C LEU A 208 20.55 -5.37 -0.56
N THR A 209 20.99 -5.25 0.68
CA THR A 209 21.23 -6.37 1.59
C THR A 209 19.96 -7.14 1.99
N ASN A 210 18.79 -6.53 1.85
CA ASN A 210 17.49 -7.18 2.07
C ASN A 210 16.86 -7.75 0.78
N GLY A 211 17.67 -7.86 -0.29
CA GLY A 211 17.30 -8.43 -1.58
C GLY A 211 16.89 -7.39 -2.62
N ASP A 212 17.08 -7.77 -3.89
CA ASP A 212 16.70 -6.93 -5.04
C ASP A 212 15.77 -7.63 -6.03
N THR A 213 15.62 -8.93 -5.93
CA THR A 213 14.82 -9.75 -6.84
C THR A 213 13.89 -10.68 -6.06
N LEU A 214 12.58 -10.64 -6.38
CA LEU A 214 11.53 -11.40 -5.73
C LEU A 214 10.65 -12.10 -6.76
N GLY A 215 10.39 -13.40 -6.56
CA GLY A 215 9.33 -14.14 -7.25
C GLY A 215 8.42 -14.80 -6.22
N ILE A 216 7.11 -14.74 -6.44
CA ILE A 216 6.10 -15.31 -5.54
C ILE A 216 5.05 -16.07 -6.35
N LEU A 217 4.69 -17.26 -5.86
CA LEU A 217 3.46 -17.97 -6.20
C LEU A 217 2.53 -17.93 -4.99
N VAL A 218 1.33 -17.40 -5.17
CA VAL A 218 0.27 -17.39 -4.17
C VAL A 218 -0.86 -18.30 -4.65
N SER A 219 -1.27 -19.28 -3.83
CA SER A 219 -2.51 -20.02 -4.03
C SER A 219 -3.59 -19.42 -3.12
N HIS A 220 -4.72 -19.02 -3.70
CA HIS A 220 -5.83 -18.42 -2.99
C HIS A 220 -6.87 -19.46 -2.52
N LYS A 221 -7.65 -19.13 -1.49
CA LYS A 221 -8.75 -19.99 -1.01
C LYS A 221 -9.82 -20.23 -2.08
N SER A 222 -9.95 -19.32 -3.06
CA SER A 222 -10.82 -19.47 -4.23
C SER A 222 -10.37 -20.58 -5.20
N GLY A 223 -9.16 -21.10 -5.06
CA GLY A 223 -8.52 -22.03 -6.00
C GLY A 223 -7.71 -21.33 -7.09
N SER A 224 -7.81 -20.01 -7.22
CA SER A 224 -7.02 -19.20 -8.18
C SER A 224 -5.57 -19.05 -7.71
N ASN A 225 -4.68 -18.61 -8.62
CA ASN A 225 -3.28 -18.34 -8.30
C ASN A 225 -2.87 -16.90 -8.65
N SER A 226 -1.82 -16.41 -7.98
CA SER A 226 -1.13 -15.19 -8.38
C SER A 226 0.36 -15.45 -8.56
N LEU A 227 0.92 -14.99 -9.69
CA LEU A 227 2.34 -14.95 -9.98
C LEU A 227 2.79 -13.50 -9.85
N ILE A 228 3.60 -13.20 -8.84
CA ILE A 228 4.05 -11.85 -8.52
C ILE A 228 5.57 -11.77 -8.63
N SER A 229 6.05 -10.77 -9.37
CA SER A 229 7.48 -10.42 -9.45
C SER A 229 7.69 -8.98 -8.99
N ALA A 230 8.78 -8.76 -8.23
CA ALA A 230 9.23 -7.42 -7.88
C ALA A 230 10.76 -7.36 -7.93
N ILE A 231 11.31 -6.34 -8.60
CA ILE A 231 12.75 -6.17 -8.77
C ILE A 231 13.10 -4.71 -8.44
N LEU A 232 14.20 -4.50 -7.70
CA LEU A 232 14.68 -3.18 -7.30
C LEU A 232 15.99 -2.76 -7.99
N ALA A 233 16.39 -3.46 -9.03
CA ALA A 233 17.67 -3.28 -9.70
C ALA A 233 17.56 -3.13 -11.23
N THR A 234 16.38 -2.74 -11.75
CA THR A 234 16.15 -2.55 -13.18
C THR A 234 15.20 -1.35 -13.41
N PRO A 235 15.26 -0.69 -14.58
CA PRO A 235 14.34 0.40 -14.91
C PRO A 235 12.88 0.03 -14.69
N PHE A 236 12.06 1.05 -14.51
CA PHE A 236 10.65 0.89 -14.16
C PHE A 236 9.87 0.11 -15.23
N ASP A 237 9.10 -0.89 -14.78
CA ASP A 237 7.98 -1.50 -15.50
C ASP A 237 6.90 -1.91 -14.49
N GLY A 238 5.63 -1.63 -14.80
CA GLY A 238 4.48 -1.98 -13.99
C GLY A 238 3.39 -2.63 -14.82
N ARG A 239 2.99 -3.86 -14.43
CA ARG A 239 1.98 -4.65 -15.14
C ARG A 239 1.14 -5.47 -14.17
N LEU A 240 -0.16 -5.56 -14.44
CA LEU A 240 -1.05 -6.54 -13.82
C LEU A 240 -2.01 -7.09 -14.86
N ALA A 241 -2.00 -8.40 -15.08
CA ALA A 241 -2.95 -9.11 -15.93
C ALA A 241 -3.84 -10.02 -15.08
N LEU A 242 -5.15 -9.95 -15.28
CA LEU A 242 -6.17 -10.79 -14.65
C LEU A 242 -6.81 -11.68 -15.69
N TYR A 243 -6.72 -12.98 -15.50
CA TYR A 243 -7.26 -14.00 -16.40
C TYR A 243 -8.51 -14.63 -15.82
N GLY A 244 -9.55 -14.70 -16.61
CA GLY A 244 -10.77 -15.44 -16.32
C GLY A 244 -11.13 -16.40 -17.45
N ASN A 245 -12.08 -17.30 -17.23
CA ASN A 245 -12.45 -18.31 -18.23
C ASN A 245 -13.28 -17.75 -19.40
N LYS A 246 -13.72 -16.47 -19.32
CA LYS A 246 -14.40 -15.79 -20.44
C LYS A 246 -13.51 -14.75 -21.14
N GLY A 247 -12.42 -14.34 -20.51
CA GLY A 247 -11.53 -13.34 -21.06
C GLY A 247 -10.44 -12.94 -20.08
N TRP A 248 -9.63 -11.97 -20.48
CA TRP A 248 -8.58 -11.41 -19.65
C TRP A 248 -8.50 -9.88 -19.81
N ALA A 249 -7.94 -9.23 -18.82
CA ALA A 249 -7.66 -7.80 -18.85
C ALA A 249 -6.27 -7.53 -18.27
N GLU A 250 -5.52 -6.62 -18.91
CA GLU A 250 -4.16 -6.24 -18.54
C GLU A 250 -4.06 -4.73 -18.37
N VAL A 251 -3.59 -4.29 -17.20
CA VAL A 251 -3.21 -2.91 -16.91
C VAL A 251 -1.70 -2.77 -17.03
N ARG A 252 -1.23 -1.73 -17.71
CA ARG A 252 0.18 -1.32 -17.75
C ARG A 252 0.33 0.12 -17.30
N ASP A 253 1.28 0.35 -16.39
CA ASP A 253 1.71 1.68 -15.99
C ASP A 253 2.59 2.29 -17.10
N LYS A 254 2.34 3.53 -17.52
CA LYS A 254 3.19 4.26 -18.49
C LYS A 254 4.39 4.94 -17.84
N ALA A 255 4.37 5.12 -16.53
CA ALA A 255 5.46 5.68 -15.75
C ALA A 255 5.28 5.31 -14.27
N HIS A 256 6.33 5.56 -13.48
CA HIS A 256 6.32 5.29 -12.05
C HIS A 256 5.16 6.02 -11.33
N PRO A 257 4.48 5.39 -10.35
CA PRO A 257 3.31 5.96 -9.65
C PRO A 257 3.54 7.31 -8.97
N GLU A 258 4.78 7.68 -8.65
CA GLU A 258 5.11 9.01 -8.09
C GLU A 258 5.02 10.15 -9.11
N ALA A 259 5.17 9.84 -10.40
CA ALA A 259 5.04 10.78 -11.50
C ALA A 259 4.24 10.14 -12.64
N PRO A 260 2.97 9.80 -12.41
CA PRO A 260 2.19 9.00 -13.34
C PRO A 260 1.99 9.73 -14.66
N LYS A 261 2.17 9.00 -15.77
CA LYS A 261 1.84 9.47 -17.14
C LYS A 261 0.59 8.78 -17.68
N GLY A 262 -0.20 8.16 -16.80
CA GLY A 262 -1.39 7.40 -17.13
C GLY A 262 -1.10 5.91 -17.32
N TRP A 263 -2.10 5.23 -17.85
CA TRP A 263 -2.12 3.77 -17.98
C TRP A 263 -2.74 3.36 -19.31
N SER A 264 -2.50 2.11 -19.71
CA SER A 264 -3.32 1.41 -20.69
C SER A 264 -4.02 0.22 -20.04
N LEU A 265 -5.27 -0.04 -20.43
CA LEU A 265 -6.03 -1.24 -20.08
C LEU A 265 -6.38 -1.97 -21.37
N THR A 266 -5.81 -3.15 -21.54
CA THR A 266 -6.16 -4.04 -22.65
C THR A 266 -7.14 -5.10 -22.17
N VAL A 267 -8.24 -5.29 -22.90
CA VAL A 267 -9.30 -6.26 -22.60
C VAL A 267 -9.53 -7.17 -23.79
N ASN A 268 -9.63 -8.47 -23.54
CA ASN A 268 -9.98 -9.45 -24.54
C ASN A 268 -11.01 -10.43 -23.99
N ILE A 269 -12.24 -10.32 -24.45
CA ILE A 269 -13.35 -11.20 -24.09
C ILE A 269 -13.58 -12.21 -25.21
N ARG A 270 -13.81 -13.46 -24.88
CA ARG A 270 -14.05 -14.53 -25.85
C ARG A 270 -15.21 -14.16 -26.78
N GLY A 271 -14.96 -14.25 -28.07
CA GLY A 271 -15.94 -13.90 -29.11
C GLY A 271 -16.04 -12.40 -29.42
N SER A 272 -15.15 -11.58 -28.86
CA SER A 272 -15.06 -10.14 -29.16
C SER A 272 -13.65 -9.77 -29.60
N ASP A 273 -13.53 -8.65 -30.30
CA ASP A 273 -12.22 -8.09 -30.63
C ASP A 273 -11.51 -7.57 -29.39
N LYS A 274 -10.19 -7.70 -29.36
CA LYS A 274 -9.34 -7.13 -28.33
C LYS A 274 -9.45 -5.60 -28.35
N LYS A 275 -9.72 -4.99 -27.20
CA LYS A 275 -9.85 -3.54 -27.02
C LYS A 275 -8.74 -3.01 -26.12
N MET A 276 -8.27 -1.81 -26.41
CA MET A 276 -7.35 -1.09 -25.57
C MET A 276 -7.94 0.28 -25.20
N HIS A 277 -7.91 0.59 -23.92
CA HIS A 277 -8.38 1.85 -23.35
C HIS A 277 -7.21 2.59 -22.71
N GLU A 278 -7.12 3.87 -22.99
CA GLU A 278 -6.12 4.76 -22.43
C GLU A 278 -6.71 5.54 -21.26
N PHE A 279 -5.96 5.59 -20.14
CA PHE A 279 -6.33 6.34 -18.95
C PHE A 279 -5.31 7.47 -18.74
N PRO A 280 -5.77 8.72 -18.59
CA PRO A 280 -4.88 9.84 -18.27
C PRO A 280 -4.32 9.72 -16.84
N PRO A 281 -3.26 10.46 -16.51
CA PRO A 281 -2.73 10.52 -15.16
C PRO A 281 -3.81 10.90 -14.14
N ALA A 282 -3.81 10.23 -12.99
CA ALA A 282 -4.72 10.50 -11.87
C ALA A 282 -3.95 10.55 -10.54
N LYS A 283 -4.51 11.25 -9.56
CA LYS A 283 -3.92 11.41 -8.22
C LYS A 283 -4.38 10.30 -7.29
N ALA A 284 -4.01 9.05 -7.57
CA ALA A 284 -4.47 7.88 -6.81
C ALA A 284 -4.13 7.95 -5.31
N VAL A 285 -2.93 8.43 -4.94
CA VAL A 285 -2.54 8.66 -3.54
C VAL A 285 -3.48 9.64 -2.86
N LEU A 286 -3.80 10.77 -3.51
CA LEU A 286 -4.74 11.75 -2.96
C LEU A 286 -6.15 11.16 -2.85
N ALA A 287 -6.62 10.41 -3.85
CA ALA A 287 -7.91 9.75 -3.81
C ALA A 287 -8.05 8.78 -2.63
N ASN A 288 -6.98 8.02 -2.32
CA ASN A 288 -6.92 7.16 -1.15
C ASN A 288 -7.00 7.96 0.17
N LEU A 289 -6.22 9.03 0.30
CA LEU A 289 -6.27 9.92 1.46
C LEU A 289 -7.66 10.57 1.63
N GLU A 290 -8.30 10.98 0.54
CA GLU A 290 -9.64 11.57 0.57
C GLU A 290 -10.73 10.55 0.91
N ALA A 291 -10.58 9.29 0.50
CA ALA A 291 -11.45 8.19 0.94
C ALA A 291 -11.31 7.93 2.46
N PHE A 292 -10.10 8.02 3.00
CA PHE A 292 -9.88 8.00 4.45
C PHE A 292 -10.63 9.14 5.16
N ALA A 293 -10.54 10.37 4.63
CA ALA A 293 -11.24 11.51 5.22
C ALA A 293 -12.77 11.33 5.21
N ASP A 294 -13.32 10.77 4.12
CA ASP A 294 -14.74 10.46 4.04
C ASP A 294 -15.15 9.41 5.09
N ALA A 295 -14.35 8.37 5.29
CA ALA A 295 -14.60 7.36 6.32
C ALA A 295 -14.50 7.92 7.73
N ALA A 296 -13.48 8.75 8.00
CA ALA A 296 -13.28 9.40 9.30
C ALA A 296 -14.41 10.37 9.66
N LEU A 297 -15.00 11.04 8.68
CA LEU A 297 -16.11 11.97 8.84
C LEU A 297 -17.50 11.33 8.66
N GLY A 298 -17.56 10.00 8.54
CA GLY A 298 -18.82 9.25 8.42
C GLY A 298 -19.59 9.47 7.11
N ARG A 299 -18.93 9.96 6.06
CA ARG A 299 -19.55 10.25 4.75
C ARG A 299 -19.69 9.02 3.87
N ALA A 300 -18.71 8.13 3.91
CA ALA A 300 -18.70 6.88 3.17
C ALA A 300 -17.80 5.85 3.89
N PRO A 301 -18.04 4.53 3.75
CA PRO A 301 -17.11 3.53 4.26
C PRO A 301 -15.78 3.59 3.51
N TYR A 302 -14.67 3.24 4.19
CA TYR A 302 -13.38 3.12 3.52
C TYR A 302 -13.40 1.93 2.54
N PRO A 303 -12.93 2.09 1.30
CA PRO A 303 -13.11 1.06 0.24
C PRO A 303 -12.34 -0.24 0.45
N VAL A 304 -11.29 -0.25 1.30
CA VAL A 304 -10.54 -1.47 1.62
C VAL A 304 -11.05 -2.04 2.93
N PRO A 305 -11.78 -3.19 2.91
CA PRO A 305 -12.30 -3.81 4.11
C PRO A 305 -11.19 -4.29 5.05
N GLN A 306 -11.44 -4.26 6.35
CA GLN A 306 -10.45 -4.68 7.36
C GLN A 306 -10.03 -6.14 7.20
N GLU A 307 -10.94 -7.02 6.77
CA GLU A 307 -10.65 -8.42 6.46
C GLU A 307 -9.59 -8.56 5.37
N GLN A 308 -9.60 -7.67 4.37
CA GLN A 308 -8.58 -7.66 3.33
C GLN A 308 -7.25 -7.09 3.84
N MET A 309 -7.26 -6.11 4.74
CA MET A 309 -6.05 -5.60 5.41
C MET A 309 -5.37 -6.72 6.20
N ILE A 310 -6.15 -7.49 6.99
CA ILE A 310 -5.67 -8.65 7.77
C ILE A 310 -5.14 -9.73 6.82
N ALA A 311 -5.90 -10.10 5.79
CA ALA A 311 -5.50 -11.13 4.83
C ALA A 311 -4.21 -10.76 4.07
N ASN A 312 -4.03 -9.48 3.72
CA ASN A 312 -2.82 -8.98 3.08
C ASN A 312 -1.60 -9.14 4.00
N VAL A 313 -1.68 -8.72 5.27
CA VAL A 313 -0.57 -8.85 6.22
C VAL A 313 -0.32 -10.30 6.59
N SER A 314 -1.36 -11.14 6.73
CA SER A 314 -1.19 -12.59 6.95
C SER A 314 -0.41 -13.26 5.81
N ALA A 315 -0.74 -12.91 4.56
CA ALA A 315 0.00 -13.41 3.41
C ALA A 315 1.44 -12.85 3.35
N LEU A 316 1.63 -11.57 3.69
CA LEU A 316 2.95 -10.94 3.78
C LEU A 316 3.86 -11.67 4.78
N GLU A 317 3.36 -11.97 5.97
CA GLU A 317 4.13 -12.71 7.00
C GLU A 317 4.49 -14.12 6.52
N ALA A 318 3.57 -14.83 5.87
CA ALA A 318 3.85 -16.14 5.27
C ALA A 318 4.89 -16.05 4.14
N ILE A 319 4.89 -14.96 3.34
CA ILE A 319 5.91 -14.69 2.33
C ILE A 319 7.28 -14.52 2.98
N PHE A 320 7.39 -13.82 4.11
CA PHE A 320 8.66 -13.70 4.84
C PHE A 320 9.17 -15.06 5.32
N ARG A 321 8.28 -15.91 5.88
CA ARG A 321 8.66 -17.28 6.28
C ARG A 321 9.11 -18.11 5.10
N SER A 322 8.38 -18.06 3.98
CA SER A 322 8.72 -18.80 2.76
C SER A 322 10.06 -18.36 2.17
N ALA A 323 10.31 -17.05 2.11
CA ALA A 323 11.58 -16.51 1.62
C ALA A 323 12.78 -16.96 2.49
N ALA A 324 12.58 -17.09 3.79
CA ALA A 324 13.61 -17.56 4.73
C ALA A 324 13.80 -19.08 4.70
N SER A 325 12.71 -19.85 4.63
CA SER A 325 12.76 -21.32 4.66
C SER A 325 13.03 -21.96 3.30
N GLY A 326 12.74 -21.27 2.21
CA GLY A 326 12.76 -21.84 0.85
C GLY A 326 11.64 -22.88 0.61
N LYS A 327 10.60 -22.88 1.45
CA LYS A 327 9.48 -23.84 1.40
C LYS A 327 8.16 -23.16 1.13
N VAL A 328 7.17 -23.95 0.72
CA VAL A 328 5.78 -23.51 0.69
C VAL A 328 5.28 -23.31 2.12
N GLU A 329 4.70 -22.15 2.39
CA GLU A 329 4.16 -21.80 3.71
C GLU A 329 2.64 -21.64 3.65
N SER A 330 1.96 -22.11 4.69
CA SER A 330 0.53 -21.89 4.88
C SER A 330 0.28 -20.47 5.40
N VAL A 331 -0.80 -19.86 4.93
CA VAL A 331 -1.26 -18.53 5.41
C VAL A 331 -2.30 -18.76 6.50
N GLU A 332 -2.05 -18.20 7.67
CA GLU A 332 -3.03 -18.12 8.75
C GLU A 332 -4.04 -17.01 8.43
N ASN A 333 -5.33 -17.35 8.43
CA ASN A 333 -6.41 -16.41 8.11
C ASN A 333 -7.42 -16.28 9.25
#